data_a20e097f7daef84eb02d9915df540e62
#
_entry.id   a20e097f7daef84eb02d9915df540e62
#
_cell.length_a   1.000
_cell.length_b   1.000
_cell.length_c   1.000
_cell.angle_alpha   90.00
_cell.angle_beta   90.00
_cell.angle_gamma   90.00
#
_symmetry.space_group_name_H-M   'P 1'
#
loop_
_entity.id
_entity.type
_entity.pdbx_description
1 polymer ?
#
loop_
_entity_poly.entity_id
_entity_poly.type
_entity_poly.pdbx_seq_one_letter_code
_entity_poly.pdbx_strand_id
1 'polypeptide(L)'
;MRVAVLSDIHSNYYAFKACYEDAIKCGAEMFIFLGDYVSDLSEPQRTMDLVYEIGFKYPTVCLRGNREGYMLDCKSGKSSFTRGSKSGSLLFTYEHLRKKDLEFIRGLKISDTIEIEGVRIEIAHVSMNNDRFYFDSSDGHTTDIFPQMKCNYLLTDHSHKQYIRRNAGKTIINPGSVGIPQDSTRNPKYALLNVADGTVSCKFREVPYDMTDAIHSQFSSGLVECAKYWAIGILYDIITGEEWVLKLLKCVQEADGFYDEKVWHLCAVELEMQFTEQEILAIYQKTVSSRKW
;
A
#
# COMPACT_ATOMS: atom_id res chain seq x y z
N MET A 1 24.50 8.41 0.28
CA MET A 1 23.54 7.77 -0.68
C MET A 1 22.13 8.22 -0.39
N ARG A 2 21.34 8.58 -1.41
CA ARG A 2 19.90 8.87 -1.29
C ARG A 2 19.08 7.64 -1.64
N VAL A 3 18.18 7.24 -0.76
CA VAL A 3 17.38 6.01 -0.88
C VAL A 3 15.90 6.34 -0.80
N ALA A 4 15.14 5.97 -1.83
CA ALA A 4 13.68 6.06 -1.80
C ALA A 4 13.09 4.78 -1.20
N VAL A 5 12.25 4.92 -0.17
CA VAL A 5 11.56 3.80 0.49
C VAL A 5 10.07 3.92 0.21
N LEU A 6 9.53 2.97 -0.55
CA LEU A 6 8.14 2.91 -0.96
C LEU A 6 7.50 1.62 -0.43
N SER A 7 6.21 1.70 -0.09
CA SER A 7 5.43 0.56 0.39
C SER A 7 3.96 0.71 0.02
N ASP A 8 3.21 -0.39 0.16
CA ASP A 8 1.75 -0.41 0.09
C ASP A 8 1.23 0.29 -1.18
N ILE A 9 1.72 -0.21 -2.33
CA ILE A 9 1.41 0.33 -3.67
C ILE A 9 0.01 -0.11 -4.12
N HIS A 10 -0.43 -1.31 -3.73
CA HIS A 10 -1.78 -1.83 -3.94
C HIS A 10 -2.29 -1.71 -5.38
N SER A 11 -1.45 -2.02 -6.37
CA SER A 11 -1.81 -1.90 -7.80
C SER A 11 -2.18 -0.48 -8.26
N ASN A 12 -1.89 0.56 -7.47
CA ASN A 12 -2.05 1.96 -7.86
C ASN A 12 -0.86 2.43 -8.71
N TYR A 13 -0.82 1.97 -9.94
CA TYR A 13 0.26 2.31 -10.87
C TYR A 13 0.44 3.83 -11.03
N TYR A 14 -0.65 4.60 -11.06
CA TYR A 14 -0.59 6.05 -11.30
C TYR A 14 0.08 6.78 -10.14
N ALA A 15 -0.31 6.47 -8.92
CA ALA A 15 0.34 6.97 -7.71
C ALA A 15 1.80 6.53 -7.63
N PHE A 16 2.08 5.26 -7.94
CA PHE A 16 3.43 4.70 -7.92
C PHE A 16 4.34 5.39 -8.93
N LYS A 17 3.84 5.62 -10.16
CA LYS A 17 4.58 6.34 -11.18
C LYS A 17 4.92 7.76 -10.73
N ALA A 18 3.96 8.47 -10.13
CA ALA A 18 4.19 9.82 -9.60
C ALA A 18 5.26 9.84 -8.50
N CYS A 19 5.20 8.90 -7.55
CA CYS A 19 6.22 8.76 -6.50
C CYS A 19 7.60 8.42 -7.07
N TYR A 20 7.67 7.53 -8.06
CA TYR A 20 8.93 7.19 -8.73
C TYR A 20 9.54 8.42 -9.41
N GLU A 21 8.75 9.16 -10.19
CA GLU A 21 9.23 10.37 -10.88
C GLU A 21 9.69 11.45 -9.89
N ASP A 22 8.98 11.62 -8.76
CA ASP A 22 9.39 12.55 -7.69
C ASP A 22 10.69 12.08 -7.01
N ALA A 23 10.83 10.79 -6.73
CA ALA A 23 12.05 10.22 -6.15
C ALA A 23 13.27 10.47 -7.05
N ILE A 24 13.13 10.27 -8.37
CA ILE A 24 14.20 10.56 -9.33
C ILE A 24 14.53 12.07 -9.34
N LYS A 25 13.54 12.96 -9.39
CA LYS A 25 13.76 14.41 -9.29
C LYS A 25 14.45 14.81 -7.99
N CYS A 26 14.19 14.07 -6.90
CA CYS A 26 14.85 14.25 -5.61
C CYS A 26 16.25 13.61 -5.54
N GLY A 27 16.71 12.96 -6.61
CA GLY A 27 18.04 12.36 -6.72
C GLY A 27 18.18 11.02 -5.98
N ALA A 28 17.14 10.21 -5.95
CA ALA A 28 17.23 8.84 -5.44
C ALA A 28 18.19 8.00 -6.27
N GLU A 29 19.09 7.31 -5.61
CA GLU A 29 20.15 6.47 -6.19
C GLU A 29 19.86 4.97 -5.99
N MET A 30 18.99 4.65 -5.01
CA MET A 30 18.59 3.30 -4.64
C MET A 30 17.11 3.29 -4.24
N PHE A 31 16.44 2.15 -4.42
CA PHE A 31 15.05 1.94 -4.05
C PHE A 31 14.90 0.78 -3.05
N ILE A 32 14.04 0.95 -2.06
CA ILE A 32 13.59 -0.10 -1.15
C ILE A 32 12.07 -0.19 -1.24
N PHE A 33 11.58 -1.38 -1.57
CA PHE A 33 10.16 -1.69 -1.57
C PHE A 33 9.85 -2.61 -0.41
N LEU A 34 9.00 -2.18 0.52
CA LEU A 34 8.70 -2.94 1.73
C LEU A 34 7.57 -3.97 1.55
N GLY A 35 6.93 -4.03 0.38
CA GLY A 35 5.88 -4.99 0.05
C GLY A 35 4.54 -4.36 -0.29
N ASP A 36 3.53 -5.21 -0.43
CA ASP A 36 2.17 -4.88 -0.85
C ASP A 36 2.13 -4.10 -2.18
N TYR A 37 2.80 -4.68 -3.20
CA TYR A 37 2.81 -4.12 -4.56
C TYR A 37 1.44 -4.19 -5.21
N VAL A 38 0.69 -5.26 -4.93
CA VAL A 38 -0.51 -5.66 -5.67
C VAL A 38 -1.73 -5.72 -4.76
N SER A 39 -2.91 -5.81 -5.33
CA SER A 39 -4.25 -5.85 -4.77
C SER A 39 -4.97 -4.50 -4.72
N ASP A 40 -6.25 -4.59 -4.48
CA ASP A 40 -7.21 -3.50 -4.17
C ASP A 40 -7.46 -2.50 -5.30
N LEU A 41 -6.44 -2.15 -6.13
CA LEU A 41 -6.63 -1.33 -7.33
C LEU A 41 -6.33 -2.12 -8.62
N SER A 42 -6.59 -1.49 -9.78
CA SER A 42 -6.85 -2.17 -11.05
C SER A 42 -5.63 -2.52 -11.89
N GLU A 43 -4.42 -2.05 -11.53
CA GLU A 43 -3.26 -2.12 -12.41
C GLU A 43 -2.12 -3.03 -11.90
N PRO A 44 -2.38 -4.31 -11.54
CA PRO A 44 -1.34 -5.16 -10.97
C PRO A 44 -0.19 -5.42 -11.94
N GLN A 45 -0.46 -5.62 -13.25
CA GLN A 45 0.59 -5.90 -14.23
C GLN A 45 1.47 -4.68 -14.48
N ARG A 46 0.87 -3.48 -14.66
CA ARG A 46 1.63 -2.23 -14.87
C ARG A 46 2.47 -1.88 -13.65
N THR A 47 1.94 -2.14 -12.45
CA THR A 47 2.67 -1.96 -11.19
C THR A 47 3.90 -2.87 -11.13
N MET A 48 3.73 -4.16 -11.42
CA MET A 48 4.84 -5.11 -11.44
C MET A 48 5.86 -4.77 -12.53
N ASP A 49 5.42 -4.34 -13.71
CA ASP A 49 6.33 -3.94 -14.79
C ASP A 49 7.19 -2.73 -14.38
N LEU A 50 6.61 -1.74 -13.68
CA LEU A 50 7.36 -0.60 -13.15
C LEU A 50 8.35 -1.01 -12.04
N VAL A 51 7.98 -1.97 -11.16
CA VAL A 51 8.92 -2.55 -10.18
C VAL A 51 10.13 -3.17 -10.89
N TYR A 52 9.90 -3.95 -11.96
CA TYR A 52 11.00 -4.55 -12.74
C TYR A 52 11.85 -3.50 -13.46
N GLU A 53 11.21 -2.48 -14.03
CA GLU A 53 11.92 -1.37 -14.68
C GLU A 53 12.85 -0.65 -13.70
N ILE A 54 12.37 -0.33 -12.51
CA ILE A 54 13.16 0.32 -11.47
C ILE A 54 14.32 -0.59 -11.05
N GLY A 55 14.05 -1.88 -10.78
CA GLY A 55 15.07 -2.85 -10.40
C GLY A 55 16.13 -3.11 -11.48
N PHE A 56 15.80 -2.89 -12.76
CA PHE A 56 16.77 -2.93 -13.85
C PHE A 56 17.67 -1.70 -13.90
N LYS A 57 17.12 -0.51 -13.55
CA LYS A 57 17.82 0.78 -13.66
C LYS A 57 18.63 1.17 -12.42
N TYR A 58 18.18 0.72 -11.24
CA TYR A 58 18.74 1.16 -9.96
C TYR A 58 18.98 -0.02 -9.01
N PRO A 59 19.96 0.08 -8.11
CA PRO A 59 20.05 -0.81 -6.97
C PRO A 59 18.71 -0.85 -6.23
N THR A 60 18.16 -2.05 -6.04
CA THR A 60 16.82 -2.21 -5.49
C THR A 60 16.75 -3.38 -4.52
N VAL A 61 16.10 -3.16 -3.38
CA VAL A 61 15.74 -4.21 -2.42
C VAL A 61 14.22 -4.32 -2.37
N CYS A 62 13.71 -5.56 -2.48
CA CYS A 62 12.29 -5.86 -2.50
C CYS A 62 11.94 -6.85 -1.39
N LEU A 63 10.93 -6.54 -0.59
CA LEU A 63 10.32 -7.46 0.36
C LEU A 63 8.94 -7.92 -0.11
N ARG A 64 8.46 -8.97 0.50
CA ARG A 64 7.09 -9.47 0.35
C ARG A 64 6.22 -8.94 1.47
N GLY A 65 5.09 -8.30 1.13
CA GLY A 65 4.03 -7.94 2.06
C GLY A 65 3.00 -9.06 2.23
N ASN A 66 1.94 -8.79 3.01
CA ASN A 66 0.88 -9.77 3.24
C ASN A 66 0.02 -10.00 1.98
N ARG A 67 -0.15 -9.00 1.11
CA ARG A 67 -0.92 -9.17 -0.13
C ARG A 67 -0.27 -10.17 -1.06
N GLU A 68 1.03 -10.12 -1.23
CA GLU A 68 1.79 -11.13 -1.97
C GLU A 68 1.69 -12.51 -1.29
N GLY A 69 1.68 -12.56 0.04
CA GLY A 69 1.44 -13.79 0.80
C GLY A 69 0.09 -14.42 0.46
N TYR A 70 -0.98 -13.63 0.35
CA TYR A 70 -2.31 -14.13 -0.05
C TYR A 70 -2.32 -14.70 -1.47
N MET A 71 -1.60 -14.08 -2.42
CA MET A 71 -1.46 -14.60 -3.78
C MET A 71 -0.78 -15.99 -3.80
N LEU A 72 0.25 -16.19 -2.98
CA LEU A 72 0.94 -17.48 -2.86
C LEU A 72 0.07 -18.54 -2.17
N ASP A 73 -0.70 -18.16 -1.15
CA ASP A 73 -1.63 -19.08 -0.47
C ASP A 73 -2.73 -19.53 -1.44
N CYS A 74 -3.28 -18.63 -2.27
CA CYS A 74 -4.22 -18.98 -3.31
C CYS A 74 -3.59 -19.94 -4.34
N LYS A 75 -2.39 -19.62 -4.85
CA LYS A 75 -1.66 -20.46 -5.79
C LYS A 75 -1.40 -21.87 -5.26
N SER A 76 -1.18 -22.02 -3.95
CA SER A 76 -0.93 -23.32 -3.31
C SER A 76 -2.19 -24.06 -2.88
N GLY A 77 -3.39 -23.48 -3.11
CA GLY A 77 -4.67 -24.05 -2.70
C GLY A 77 -4.98 -23.93 -1.20
N LYS A 78 -4.20 -23.16 -0.44
CA LYS A 78 -4.45 -22.94 1.00
C LYS A 78 -5.59 -21.95 1.25
N SER A 79 -5.86 -21.05 0.31
CA SER A 79 -6.97 -20.10 0.35
C SER A 79 -7.65 -20.00 -1.01
N SER A 80 -8.87 -19.47 -1.02
CA SER A 80 -9.61 -19.14 -2.23
C SER A 80 -10.24 -17.76 -2.08
N PHE A 81 -10.42 -17.08 -3.21
CA PHE A 81 -11.06 -15.78 -3.28
C PHE A 81 -12.40 -15.90 -3.99
N THR A 82 -13.36 -15.05 -3.61
CA THR A 82 -14.73 -15.11 -4.13
C THR A 82 -15.11 -13.78 -4.77
N ARG A 83 -15.63 -13.87 -6.00
CA ARG A 83 -16.18 -12.72 -6.73
C ARG A 83 -17.37 -12.12 -5.99
N GLY A 84 -17.50 -10.79 -6.04
CA GLY A 84 -18.60 -10.08 -5.37
C GLY A 84 -18.46 -10.00 -3.85
N SER A 85 -17.30 -10.29 -3.28
CA SER A 85 -17.03 -10.27 -1.84
C SER A 85 -15.85 -9.35 -1.51
N LYS A 86 -15.53 -9.21 -0.23
CA LYS A 86 -14.31 -8.52 0.25
C LYS A 86 -13.01 -9.07 -0.34
N SER A 87 -12.99 -10.32 -0.79
CA SER A 87 -11.84 -10.93 -1.44
C SER A 87 -11.88 -10.83 -2.97
N GLY A 88 -12.86 -10.14 -3.53
CA GLY A 88 -12.99 -9.94 -4.97
C GLY A 88 -11.81 -9.18 -5.58
N SER A 89 -11.25 -8.20 -4.87
CA SER A 89 -10.04 -7.49 -5.32
C SER A 89 -8.81 -8.41 -5.35
N LEU A 90 -8.70 -9.32 -4.38
CA LEU A 90 -7.66 -10.34 -4.36
C LEU A 90 -7.82 -11.34 -5.51
N LEU A 91 -9.09 -11.74 -5.82
CA LEU A 91 -9.38 -12.60 -6.96
C LEU A 91 -8.98 -11.92 -8.27
N PHE A 92 -9.44 -10.68 -8.47
CA PHE A 92 -9.07 -9.89 -9.64
C PHE A 92 -7.56 -9.80 -9.82
N THR A 93 -6.85 -9.48 -8.75
CA THR A 93 -5.39 -9.40 -8.75
C THR A 93 -4.75 -10.74 -9.16
N TYR A 94 -5.20 -11.83 -8.54
CA TYR A 94 -4.65 -13.17 -8.82
C TYR A 94 -4.89 -13.61 -10.28
N GLU A 95 -6.09 -13.32 -10.82
CA GLU A 95 -6.42 -13.61 -12.22
C GLU A 95 -5.61 -12.78 -13.23
N HIS A 96 -5.10 -11.60 -12.82
CA HIS A 96 -4.32 -10.69 -13.68
C HIS A 96 -2.80 -10.79 -13.45
N LEU A 97 -2.33 -11.48 -12.40
CA LEU A 97 -0.90 -11.69 -12.23
C LEU A 97 -0.38 -12.75 -13.21
N ARG A 98 0.75 -12.46 -13.86
CA ARG A 98 1.43 -13.37 -14.76
C ARG A 98 2.25 -14.39 -13.96
N LYS A 99 2.58 -15.51 -14.60
CA LYS A 99 3.44 -16.54 -13.98
C LYS A 99 4.76 -15.95 -13.46
N LYS A 100 5.40 -15.05 -14.22
CA LYS A 100 6.64 -14.38 -13.82
C LYS A 100 6.48 -13.55 -12.55
N ASP A 101 5.30 -12.91 -12.37
CA ASP A 101 5.01 -12.08 -11.20
C ASP A 101 4.88 -12.94 -9.94
N LEU A 102 4.16 -14.07 -10.03
CA LEU A 102 4.05 -15.04 -8.93
C LEU A 102 5.38 -15.72 -8.59
N GLU A 103 6.26 -15.92 -9.57
CA GLU A 103 7.61 -16.46 -9.35
C GLU A 103 8.50 -15.42 -8.67
N PHE A 104 8.44 -14.16 -9.07
CA PHE A 104 9.13 -13.06 -8.41
C PHE A 104 8.69 -12.94 -6.95
N ILE A 105 7.39 -12.82 -6.68
CA ILE A 105 6.80 -12.74 -5.34
C ILE A 105 7.26 -13.90 -4.46
N ARG A 106 7.30 -15.12 -4.98
CA ARG A 106 7.76 -16.32 -4.23
C ARG A 106 9.22 -16.21 -3.80
N GLY A 107 10.06 -15.55 -4.58
CA GLY A 107 11.48 -15.36 -4.28
C GLY A 107 11.75 -14.28 -3.24
N LEU A 108 10.77 -13.43 -2.89
CA LEU A 108 10.96 -12.34 -1.97
C LEU A 108 11.00 -12.80 -0.51
N LYS A 109 11.89 -12.19 0.27
CA LYS A 109 11.92 -12.32 1.73
C LYS A 109 10.80 -11.50 2.38
N ILE A 110 10.37 -11.88 3.59
CA ILE A 110 9.42 -11.10 4.41
C ILE A 110 10.13 -10.01 5.23
N SER A 111 11.40 -10.21 5.50
CA SER A 111 12.28 -9.27 6.20
C SER A 111 13.73 -9.51 5.83
N ASP A 112 14.56 -8.50 5.99
CA ASP A 112 16.02 -8.62 5.78
C ASP A 112 16.77 -7.63 6.67
N THR A 113 18.10 -7.77 6.70
CA THR A 113 19.02 -6.75 7.22
C THR A 113 19.96 -6.38 6.09
N ILE A 114 19.93 -5.13 5.70
CA ILE A 114 20.76 -4.58 4.62
C ILE A 114 21.82 -3.64 5.17
N GLU A 115 22.86 -3.43 4.38
CA GLU A 115 23.91 -2.45 4.70
C GLU A 115 24.00 -1.42 3.59
N ILE A 116 23.92 -0.14 3.94
CA ILE A 116 24.02 1.00 3.05
C ILE A 116 25.02 1.99 3.64
N GLU A 117 26.10 2.32 2.91
CA GLU A 117 27.17 3.23 3.39
C GLU A 117 27.68 2.88 4.80
N GLY A 118 27.84 1.58 5.08
CA GLY A 118 28.28 1.09 6.39
C GLY A 118 27.22 1.12 7.50
N VAL A 119 25.99 1.55 7.20
CA VAL A 119 24.87 1.56 8.15
C VAL A 119 24.02 0.32 7.95
N ARG A 120 23.85 -0.47 9.04
CA ARG A 120 22.96 -1.64 9.03
C ARG A 120 21.54 -1.24 9.38
N ILE A 121 20.60 -1.63 8.53
CA ILE A 121 19.17 -1.29 8.61
C ILE A 121 18.38 -2.58 8.52
N GLU A 122 17.50 -2.83 9.50
CA GLU A 122 16.49 -3.88 9.42
C GLU A 122 15.32 -3.38 8.55
N ILE A 123 14.81 -4.25 7.70
CA ILE A 123 13.66 -3.96 6.84
C ILE A 123 12.63 -5.08 6.96
N ALA A 124 11.35 -4.72 7.08
CA ALA A 124 10.23 -5.67 7.13
C ALA A 124 8.95 -4.96 6.69
N HIS A 125 8.01 -5.70 6.07
CA HIS A 125 6.71 -5.09 5.78
C HIS A 125 5.93 -4.86 7.09
N VAL A 126 5.78 -5.89 7.91
CA VAL A 126 5.07 -5.83 9.19
C VAL A 126 6.04 -6.01 10.36
N SER A 127 6.65 -7.17 10.48
CA SER A 127 7.62 -7.49 11.51
C SER A 127 8.72 -8.40 10.98
N MET A 128 9.83 -8.52 11.71
CA MET A 128 10.97 -9.34 11.29
C MET A 128 10.64 -10.85 11.19
N ASN A 129 9.57 -11.30 11.82
CA ASN A 129 9.24 -12.74 11.93
C ASN A 129 7.86 -13.10 11.35
N ASN A 130 7.04 -12.13 10.97
CA ASN A 130 5.66 -12.39 10.53
C ASN A 130 5.19 -11.30 9.56
N ASP A 131 4.60 -11.71 8.42
CA ASP A 131 4.02 -10.82 7.40
C ASP A 131 2.53 -10.47 7.67
N ARG A 132 1.97 -10.91 8.81
CA ARG A 132 0.54 -10.77 9.14
C ARG A 132 0.25 -10.12 10.49
N PHE A 133 1.27 -9.69 11.22
CA PHE A 133 1.08 -9.02 12.51
C PHE A 133 0.93 -7.51 12.30
N TYR A 134 -0.16 -6.96 12.84
CA TYR A 134 -0.47 -5.54 12.74
C TYR A 134 0.28 -4.74 13.81
N PHE A 135 0.99 -3.70 13.39
CA PHE A 135 1.54 -2.68 14.27
C PHE A 135 0.84 -1.35 14.00
N ASP A 136 -0.19 -1.04 14.77
CA ASP A 136 -0.74 0.32 14.73
C ASP A 136 0.14 1.26 15.54
N SER A 137 0.35 2.46 14.98
CA SER A 137 1.08 3.53 15.67
C SER A 137 0.36 4.06 16.91
N SER A 138 -0.95 3.74 17.08
CA SER A 138 -1.82 4.26 18.15
C SER A 138 -1.87 3.38 19.40
N ASP A 139 -1.58 2.09 19.31
CA ASP A 139 -1.85 1.13 20.42
C ASP A 139 -0.63 0.71 21.24
N GLY A 140 0.47 1.43 21.18
CA GLY A 140 1.64 1.19 22.04
C GLY A 140 2.46 -0.06 21.71
N HIS A 141 1.98 -0.95 20.83
CA HIS A 141 2.73 -2.16 20.41
C HIS A 141 4.03 -1.83 19.68
N THR A 142 4.15 -0.64 19.08
CA THR A 142 5.39 -0.17 18.46
C THR A 142 6.54 -0.02 19.47
N THR A 143 6.26 0.18 20.76
CA THR A 143 7.28 0.28 21.79
C THR A 143 7.91 -1.08 22.10
N ASP A 144 7.19 -2.16 21.97
CA ASP A 144 7.66 -3.52 22.23
C ASP A 144 8.60 -4.07 21.15
N ILE A 145 8.69 -3.39 19.99
CA ILE A 145 9.62 -3.77 18.91
C ILE A 145 11.05 -3.31 19.22
N PHE A 146 11.21 -2.17 19.85
CA PHE A 146 12.56 -1.61 20.11
C PHE A 146 13.52 -2.58 20.79
N PRO A 147 13.12 -3.35 21.82
CA PRO A 147 13.98 -4.36 22.41
C PRO A 147 14.37 -5.49 21.45
N GLN A 148 13.54 -5.80 20.47
CA GLN A 148 13.74 -6.89 19.50
C GLN A 148 14.63 -6.49 18.33
N MET A 149 14.77 -5.18 18.05
CA MET A 149 15.63 -4.68 16.98
C MET A 149 17.11 -5.00 17.26
N LYS A 150 17.79 -5.56 16.27
CA LYS A 150 19.23 -5.86 16.29
C LYS A 150 20.07 -4.71 15.75
N CYS A 151 19.45 -3.82 14.96
CA CYS A 151 20.08 -2.63 14.40
C CYS A 151 19.47 -1.35 14.99
N ASN A 152 20.13 -0.22 14.76
CA ASN A 152 19.64 1.08 15.21
C ASN A 152 18.48 1.61 14.35
N TYR A 153 18.28 1.06 13.16
CA TYR A 153 17.24 1.49 12.23
C TYR A 153 16.38 0.31 11.79
N LEU A 154 15.06 0.52 11.74
CA LEU A 154 14.06 -0.38 11.16
C LEU A 154 13.19 0.42 10.20
N LEU A 155 13.03 -0.08 8.98
CA LEU A 155 12.02 0.40 8.02
C LEU A 155 10.88 -0.60 7.99
N THR A 156 9.64 -0.14 8.21
CA THR A 156 8.43 -0.98 8.23
C THR A 156 7.22 -0.18 7.76
N ASP A 157 6.15 -0.83 7.31
CA ASP A 157 4.90 -0.16 6.94
C ASP A 157 3.65 -0.95 7.36
N HIS A 158 2.75 -1.30 6.43
CA HIS A 158 1.48 -1.97 6.67
C HIS A 158 0.38 -1.11 7.30
N SER A 159 0.73 -0.09 8.08
CA SER A 159 -0.24 0.83 8.70
C SER A 159 -0.71 1.95 7.78
N HIS A 160 -0.07 2.11 6.62
CA HIS A 160 -0.29 3.18 5.64
C HIS A 160 -0.08 4.62 6.17
N LYS A 161 0.50 4.77 7.37
CA LYS A 161 0.68 6.06 8.06
C LYS A 161 2.16 6.41 8.19
N GLN A 162 2.56 7.59 7.72
CA GLN A 162 3.93 8.05 7.87
C GLN A 162 4.25 8.38 9.34
N TYR A 163 5.32 7.78 9.87
CA TYR A 163 5.84 8.17 11.19
C TYR A 163 7.33 7.85 11.37
N ILE A 164 7.93 8.54 12.32
CA ILE A 164 9.23 8.20 12.89
C ILE A 164 9.06 8.01 14.40
N ARG A 165 9.50 6.87 14.91
CA ARG A 165 9.55 6.59 16.35
C ARG A 165 11.00 6.41 16.78
N ARG A 166 11.36 6.97 17.94
CA ARG A 166 12.71 6.88 18.50
C ARG A 166 12.66 6.44 19.94
N ASN A 167 13.53 5.49 20.30
CA ASN A 167 13.70 5.03 21.66
C ASN A 167 15.10 4.44 21.86
N ALA A 168 15.81 4.86 22.91
CA ALA A 168 17.11 4.31 23.32
C ALA A 168 18.14 4.18 22.18
N GLY A 169 18.25 5.21 21.33
CA GLY A 169 19.19 5.23 20.19
C GLY A 169 18.72 4.45 18.96
N LYS A 170 17.56 3.80 19.02
CA LYS A 170 16.92 3.11 17.87
C LYS A 170 15.87 3.99 17.24
N THR A 171 15.67 3.82 15.93
CA THR A 171 14.73 4.57 15.11
C THR A 171 13.92 3.63 14.23
N ILE A 172 12.60 3.75 14.27
CA ILE A 172 11.67 3.10 13.36
C ILE A 172 11.15 4.17 12.40
N ILE A 173 11.15 3.86 11.11
CA ILE A 173 10.64 4.75 10.05
C ILE A 173 9.58 3.98 9.27
N ASN A 174 8.39 4.54 9.20
CA ASN A 174 7.31 4.09 8.33
C ASN A 174 7.15 5.09 7.18
N PRO A 175 7.32 4.69 5.91
CA PRO A 175 7.25 5.60 4.76
C PRO A 175 5.83 6.05 4.43
N GLY A 176 4.80 5.38 4.95
CA GLY A 176 3.41 5.53 4.53
C GLY A 176 3.11 4.87 3.20
N SER A 177 1.84 4.83 2.83
CA SER A 177 1.36 4.13 1.64
C SER A 177 1.47 4.98 0.38
N VAL A 178 1.98 4.36 -0.69
CA VAL A 178 1.94 4.91 -2.05
C VAL A 178 0.53 4.80 -2.65
N GLY A 179 -0.14 3.66 -2.47
CA GLY A 179 -1.38 3.35 -3.18
C GLY A 179 -2.64 3.81 -2.47
N ILE A 180 -2.70 3.62 -1.14
CA ILE A 180 -3.90 3.85 -0.33
C ILE A 180 -3.50 4.56 0.97
N PRO A 181 -3.22 5.87 0.95
CA PRO A 181 -2.89 6.62 2.15
C PRO A 181 -4.09 6.69 3.10
N GLN A 182 -3.85 6.46 4.41
CA GLN A 182 -4.89 6.42 5.46
C GLN A 182 -4.59 7.40 6.59
N ASP A 183 -4.33 8.66 6.25
CA ASP A 183 -3.95 9.69 7.23
C ASP A 183 -4.62 11.04 6.98
N SER A 184 -5.86 11.03 6.49
CA SER A 184 -6.65 12.22 6.13
C SER A 184 -6.06 13.04 4.96
N THR A 185 -5.01 12.55 4.31
CA THR A 185 -4.54 13.06 3.03
C THR A 185 -4.81 12.04 1.94
N ARG A 186 -4.87 12.46 0.70
CA ARG A 186 -5.13 11.59 -0.45
C ARG A 186 -3.91 11.44 -1.35
N ASN A 187 -2.83 12.09 -0.96
CA ASN A 187 -1.62 12.06 -1.76
C ASN A 187 -0.75 10.85 -1.41
N PRO A 188 -0.22 10.16 -2.41
CA PRO A 188 0.77 9.10 -2.23
C PRO A 188 1.94 9.54 -1.36
N LYS A 189 2.44 8.62 -0.56
CA LYS A 189 3.52 8.89 0.39
C LYS A 189 4.68 7.94 0.22
N TYR A 190 5.89 8.47 0.43
CA TYR A 190 7.09 7.67 0.55
C TYR A 190 8.13 8.37 1.43
N ALA A 191 9.20 7.69 1.82
CA ALA A 191 10.30 8.28 2.56
C ALA A 191 11.54 8.39 1.66
N LEU A 192 12.19 9.55 1.68
CA LEU A 192 13.51 9.76 1.08
C LEU A 192 14.53 9.79 2.22
N LEU A 193 15.37 8.77 2.28
CA LEU A 193 16.45 8.68 3.24
C LEU A 193 17.73 9.30 2.66
N ASN A 194 18.53 9.92 3.52
CA ASN A 194 19.93 10.19 3.23
C ASN A 194 20.78 9.40 4.23
N VAL A 195 21.54 8.45 3.70
CA VAL A 195 22.43 7.58 4.48
C VAL A 195 23.85 8.05 4.25
N ALA A 196 24.48 8.60 5.29
CA ALA A 196 25.84 9.11 5.26
C ALA A 196 26.43 9.16 6.68
N ASP A 197 27.74 9.09 6.79
CA ASP A 197 28.48 9.30 8.04
C ASP A 197 27.97 8.45 9.22
N GLY A 198 27.61 7.20 8.94
CA GLY A 198 27.08 6.27 9.95
C GLY A 198 25.67 6.57 10.43
N THR A 199 24.94 7.50 9.79
CA THR A 199 23.60 7.93 10.20
C THR A 199 22.58 7.85 9.08
N VAL A 200 21.29 7.78 9.45
CA VAL A 200 20.13 7.86 8.55
C VAL A 200 19.32 9.09 8.91
N SER A 201 19.18 10.01 7.98
CA SER A 201 18.16 11.05 8.04
C SER A 201 17.02 10.74 7.09
N CYS A 202 15.80 11.15 7.45
CA CYS A 202 14.58 10.85 6.69
C CYS A 202 13.83 12.14 6.40
N LYS A 203 13.42 12.31 5.13
CA LYS A 203 12.46 13.32 4.69
C LYS A 203 11.25 12.61 4.13
N PHE A 204 10.09 12.84 4.72
CA PHE A 204 8.82 12.38 4.16
C PHE A 204 8.45 13.17 2.92
N ARG A 205 7.87 12.45 1.98
CA ARG A 205 7.37 12.99 0.72
C ARG A 205 5.88 12.70 0.62
N GLU A 206 5.16 13.67 0.13
CA GLU A 206 3.75 13.60 -0.23
C GLU A 206 3.64 14.11 -1.66
N VAL A 207 3.11 13.30 -2.57
CA VAL A 207 3.20 13.52 -4.02
C VAL A 207 1.80 13.64 -4.62
N PRO A 208 1.33 14.84 -4.98
CA PRO A 208 0.07 14.98 -5.68
C PRO A 208 0.10 14.29 -7.05
N TYR A 209 -1.00 13.64 -7.43
CA TYR A 209 -1.20 13.10 -8.77
C TYR A 209 -2.66 13.27 -9.20
N ASP A 210 -2.92 13.21 -10.51
CA ASP A 210 -4.27 13.19 -11.04
C ASP A 210 -4.85 11.76 -10.93
N MET A 211 -5.95 11.62 -10.20
CA MET A 211 -6.61 10.34 -9.96
C MET A 211 -7.60 9.95 -11.06
N THR A 212 -7.83 10.81 -12.05
CA THR A 212 -8.84 10.57 -13.10
C THR A 212 -8.62 9.23 -13.79
N ASP A 213 -7.38 8.95 -14.23
CA ASP A 213 -7.05 7.68 -14.88
C ASP A 213 -7.14 6.48 -13.92
N ALA A 214 -6.79 6.66 -12.65
CA ALA A 214 -6.93 5.62 -11.63
C ALA A 214 -8.41 5.27 -11.39
N ILE A 215 -9.28 6.27 -11.28
CA ILE A 215 -10.73 6.08 -11.15
C ILE A 215 -11.29 5.38 -12.39
N HIS A 216 -10.97 5.89 -13.58
CA HIS A 216 -11.41 5.27 -14.84
C HIS A 216 -10.99 3.80 -14.95
N SER A 217 -9.74 3.50 -14.63
CA SER A 217 -9.19 2.14 -14.70
C SER A 217 -9.91 1.17 -13.75
N GLN A 218 -10.37 1.62 -12.56
CA GLN A 218 -11.14 0.78 -11.65
C GLN A 218 -12.43 0.23 -12.30
N PHE A 219 -13.13 1.07 -13.05
CA PHE A 219 -14.36 0.68 -13.75
C PHE A 219 -14.07 -0.09 -15.03
N SER A 220 -13.17 0.40 -15.88
CA SER A 220 -12.93 -0.18 -17.21
C SER A 220 -12.19 -1.52 -17.18
N SER A 221 -11.47 -1.85 -16.10
CA SER A 221 -10.74 -3.11 -15.95
C SER A 221 -11.62 -4.32 -15.57
N GLY A 222 -12.83 -4.09 -15.07
CA GLY A 222 -13.70 -5.14 -14.49
C GLY A 222 -13.45 -5.38 -12.99
N LEU A 223 -12.60 -4.56 -12.34
CA LEU A 223 -12.37 -4.70 -10.90
C LEU A 223 -13.62 -4.41 -10.08
N VAL A 224 -14.38 -3.35 -10.44
CA VAL A 224 -15.65 -3.01 -9.75
C VAL A 224 -16.65 -4.15 -9.87
N GLU A 225 -16.76 -4.81 -11.00
CA GLU A 225 -17.61 -6.00 -11.19
C GLU A 225 -17.13 -7.18 -10.36
N CYS A 226 -15.84 -7.32 -10.16
CA CYS A 226 -15.25 -8.41 -9.41
C CYS A 226 -15.32 -8.21 -7.89
N ALA A 227 -15.09 -7.00 -7.40
CA ALA A 227 -14.96 -6.68 -5.97
C ALA A 227 -16.11 -5.84 -5.40
N LYS A 228 -17.04 -5.35 -6.26
CA LYS A 228 -18.25 -4.63 -5.86
C LYS A 228 -17.97 -3.48 -4.89
N TYR A 229 -18.67 -3.47 -3.76
CA TYR A 229 -18.60 -2.42 -2.75
C TYR A 229 -17.21 -2.27 -2.11
N TRP A 230 -16.41 -3.33 -2.09
CA TRP A 230 -15.02 -3.24 -1.67
C TRP A 230 -14.22 -2.30 -2.59
N ALA A 231 -14.31 -2.50 -3.91
CA ALA A 231 -13.61 -1.64 -4.87
C ALA A 231 -14.10 -0.18 -4.81
N ILE A 232 -15.38 0.04 -4.60
CA ILE A 232 -15.95 1.39 -4.39
C ILE A 232 -15.40 2.01 -3.09
N GLY A 233 -15.36 1.24 -1.99
CA GLY A 233 -14.78 1.70 -0.72
C GLY A 233 -13.33 2.13 -0.87
N ILE A 234 -12.52 1.36 -1.57
CA ILE A 234 -11.11 1.71 -1.88
C ILE A 234 -11.03 3.01 -2.71
N LEU A 235 -11.93 3.22 -3.68
CA LEU A 235 -11.99 4.50 -4.40
C LEU A 235 -12.25 5.68 -3.45
N TYR A 236 -13.18 5.51 -2.51
CA TYR A 236 -13.43 6.52 -1.49
C TYR A 236 -12.21 6.76 -0.59
N ASP A 237 -11.49 5.70 -0.19
CA ASP A 237 -10.26 5.82 0.59
C ASP A 237 -9.25 6.72 -0.13
N ILE A 238 -8.97 6.47 -1.42
CA ILE A 238 -7.97 7.24 -2.17
C ILE A 238 -8.42 8.67 -2.52
N ILE A 239 -9.71 8.91 -2.79
CA ILE A 239 -10.18 10.25 -3.18
C ILE A 239 -10.45 11.18 -1.99
N THR A 240 -10.69 10.63 -0.80
CA THR A 240 -10.95 11.41 0.42
C THR A 240 -9.78 11.41 1.39
N GLY A 241 -8.98 10.35 1.41
CA GLY A 241 -7.93 10.09 2.40
C GLY A 241 -8.48 9.55 3.72
N GLU A 242 -9.75 9.13 3.75
CA GLU A 242 -10.42 8.55 4.92
C GLU A 242 -10.58 7.03 4.79
N GLU A 243 -10.76 6.33 5.90
CA GLU A 243 -10.87 4.86 5.98
C GLU A 243 -12.31 4.38 5.69
N TRP A 244 -12.83 4.59 4.47
CA TRP A 244 -14.20 4.22 4.07
C TRP A 244 -14.43 2.72 4.03
N VAL A 245 -13.43 1.95 3.58
CA VAL A 245 -13.51 0.48 3.62
C VAL A 245 -13.72 -0.02 5.04
N LEU A 246 -13.05 0.58 6.04
CA LEU A 246 -13.23 0.20 7.45
C LEU A 246 -14.62 0.61 7.97
N LYS A 247 -15.14 1.78 7.58
CA LYS A 247 -16.50 2.21 7.93
C LYS A 247 -17.53 1.22 7.35
N LEU A 248 -17.37 0.85 6.07
CA LEU A 248 -18.24 -0.10 5.39
C LEU A 248 -18.17 -1.50 6.04
N LEU A 249 -16.96 -2.01 6.32
CA LEU A 249 -16.77 -3.28 7.01
C LEU A 249 -17.46 -3.31 8.38
N LYS A 250 -17.34 -2.23 9.15
CA LYS A 250 -17.98 -2.11 10.46
C LYS A 250 -19.50 -2.20 10.34
N CYS A 251 -20.10 -1.44 9.43
CA CYS A 251 -21.55 -1.51 9.16
C CYS A 251 -22.00 -2.93 8.80
N VAL A 252 -21.28 -3.59 7.89
CA VAL A 252 -21.59 -4.97 7.45
C VAL A 252 -21.45 -5.99 8.60
N GLN A 253 -20.46 -5.82 9.47
CA GLN A 253 -20.25 -6.67 10.64
C GLN A 253 -21.37 -6.49 11.67
N GLU A 254 -21.78 -5.26 11.95
CA GLU A 254 -22.87 -4.94 12.88
C GLU A 254 -24.23 -5.47 12.37
N ALA A 255 -24.41 -5.57 11.04
CA ALA A 255 -25.59 -6.14 10.41
C ALA A 255 -25.52 -7.68 10.26
N ASP A 256 -24.48 -8.35 10.76
CA ASP A 256 -24.23 -9.81 10.61
C ASP A 256 -24.34 -10.32 9.15
N GLY A 257 -23.97 -9.45 8.21
CA GLY A 257 -24.20 -9.67 6.76
C GLY A 257 -22.94 -9.85 5.93
N PHE A 258 -21.84 -10.33 6.51
CA PHE A 258 -20.51 -10.34 5.91
C PHE A 258 -20.42 -11.04 4.55
N TYR A 259 -21.28 -12.02 4.29
CA TYR A 259 -21.34 -12.79 3.04
C TYR A 259 -22.56 -12.44 2.17
N ASP A 260 -23.41 -11.47 2.58
CA ASP A 260 -24.62 -11.08 1.87
C ASP A 260 -24.40 -9.76 1.10
N GLU A 261 -24.38 -9.83 -0.24
CA GLU A 261 -24.22 -8.67 -1.12
C GLU A 261 -25.29 -7.60 -0.87
N LYS A 262 -26.51 -7.99 -0.46
CA LYS A 262 -27.59 -7.04 -0.15
C LYS A 262 -27.26 -6.21 1.08
N VAL A 263 -26.65 -6.83 2.10
CA VAL A 263 -26.22 -6.11 3.32
C VAL A 263 -25.11 -5.13 2.99
N TRP A 264 -24.14 -5.52 2.15
CA TRP A 264 -23.12 -4.61 1.66
C TRP A 264 -23.72 -3.41 0.92
N HIS A 265 -24.75 -3.66 0.07
CA HIS A 265 -25.46 -2.59 -0.63
C HIS A 265 -26.16 -1.64 0.36
N LEU A 266 -26.90 -2.17 1.31
CA LEU A 266 -27.63 -1.36 2.29
C LEU A 266 -26.68 -0.51 3.15
N CYS A 267 -25.56 -1.09 3.61
CA CYS A 267 -24.55 -0.36 4.34
C CYS A 267 -23.89 0.74 3.50
N ALA A 268 -23.62 0.47 2.23
CA ALA A 268 -23.04 1.49 1.35
C ALA A 268 -24.03 2.63 1.07
N VAL A 269 -25.34 2.34 0.95
CA VAL A 269 -26.39 3.35 0.82
C VAL A 269 -26.56 4.15 2.11
N GLU A 270 -26.52 3.51 3.29
CA GLU A 270 -26.57 4.17 4.59
C GLU A 270 -25.38 5.15 4.77
N LEU A 271 -24.21 4.79 4.24
CA LEU A 271 -23.02 5.63 4.22
C LEU A 271 -23.03 6.67 3.07
N GLU A 272 -24.14 6.80 2.35
CA GLU A 272 -24.33 7.75 1.23
C GLU A 272 -23.28 7.61 0.11
N MET A 273 -22.76 6.39 -0.08
CA MET A 273 -21.77 6.12 -1.13
C MET A 273 -22.41 6.12 -2.52
N GLN A 274 -21.71 6.66 -3.50
CA GLN A 274 -22.07 6.64 -4.90
C GLN A 274 -21.38 5.47 -5.60
N PHE A 275 -21.96 4.96 -6.71
CA PHE A 275 -21.52 3.69 -7.29
C PHE A 275 -21.11 3.78 -8.75
N THR A 276 -21.41 4.89 -9.43
CA THR A 276 -21.04 5.07 -10.84
C THR A 276 -19.73 5.84 -10.98
N GLU A 277 -19.02 5.58 -12.06
CA GLU A 277 -17.80 6.30 -12.40
C GLU A 277 -18.01 7.82 -12.44
N GLN A 278 -19.12 8.27 -13.05
CA GLN A 278 -19.44 9.70 -13.18
C GLN A 278 -19.64 10.37 -11.82
N GLU A 279 -20.35 9.72 -10.90
CA GLU A 279 -20.56 10.23 -9.54
C GLU A 279 -19.26 10.28 -8.75
N ILE A 280 -18.43 9.25 -8.82
CA ILE A 280 -17.13 9.18 -8.17
C ILE A 280 -16.19 10.29 -8.71
N LEU A 281 -16.15 10.47 -10.02
CA LEU A 281 -15.39 11.57 -10.64
C LEU A 281 -15.88 12.95 -10.19
N ALA A 282 -17.19 13.12 -10.04
CA ALA A 282 -17.77 14.38 -9.53
C ALA A 282 -17.36 14.64 -8.07
N ILE A 283 -17.31 13.60 -7.23
CA ILE A 283 -16.80 13.71 -5.85
C ILE A 283 -15.31 14.11 -5.88
N TYR A 284 -14.51 13.43 -6.67
CA TYR A 284 -13.09 13.74 -6.82
C TYR A 284 -12.87 15.21 -7.22
N GLN A 285 -13.57 15.69 -8.26
CA GLN A 285 -13.47 17.06 -8.75
C GLN A 285 -13.86 18.08 -7.66
N LYS A 286 -14.90 17.82 -6.88
CA LYS A 286 -15.28 18.67 -5.73
C LYS A 286 -14.18 18.71 -4.67
N THR A 287 -13.56 17.57 -4.33
CA THR A 287 -12.48 17.51 -3.35
C THR A 287 -11.22 18.25 -3.83
N VAL A 288 -10.93 18.26 -5.14
CA VAL A 288 -9.84 19.06 -5.72
C VAL A 288 -10.15 20.55 -5.65
N SER A 289 -11.37 20.95 -6.03
CA SER A 289 -11.79 22.36 -6.11
C SER A 289 -11.93 23.05 -4.74
N SER A 290 -12.27 22.29 -3.68
CA SER A 290 -12.46 22.81 -2.32
C SER A 290 -11.16 23.09 -1.56
N ARG A 291 -10.05 22.54 -2.01
CA ARG A 291 -8.73 22.82 -1.42
C ARG A 291 -8.07 23.96 -2.21
N LYS A 292 -8.12 25.18 -1.67
CA LYS A 292 -7.21 26.24 -2.11
C LYS A 292 -5.79 25.81 -1.73
N TRP A 293 -4.93 25.64 -2.73
CA TRP A 293 -3.49 25.39 -2.60
C TRP A 293 -2.79 26.58 -1.94
#